data_eea31354405cece949e4c95398eb8eaa
#
_entry.id   eea31354405cece949e4c95398eb8eaa
#
_cell.length_a   1.000
_cell.length_b   1.000
_cell.length_c   1.000
_cell.angle_alpha   90.00
_cell.angle_beta   90.00
_cell.angle_gamma   90.00
#
_symmetry.space_group_name_H-M   'P 1'
#
loop_
_entity.id
_entity.type
_entity.pdbx_description
1 polymer ?
#
loop_
_entity_poly.entity_id
_entity_poly.type
_entity_poly.pdbx_seq_one_letter_code
_entity_poly.pdbx_strand_id
1 'polypeptide(L)'
;MAKLTAGRATAEATRRYTERFKGRLADGNFRALGRGPLSSTVGLGTYLGPEDGATDVMYQDAALRALELGVNVLDTAVNYRHQRSERAIRTALATAIGRGVAAREEVVVATKGGFIPFDGAVPRDPRGYFSSTYLETGIIKPGDVAGGAHCMTPRYLRDQIDRSRANLGLETLDIYYLHNPETQLGEVDRVEFERRVRAAFEALEAAVGEGSIARYGAATWTGFRADPTATDYLSLAEIVAIASEVGGRDHHFEVVQLPYNLGMPEAFTRANQRVKDRTVPMLEAARQLGVTVMASASVHQGQLTRNLPPLITELIPGLTSDAQRALQFVRSTPGIGTALVGMKSAAHVEENAKVGAAPPMPWEQFQRLFSAAGG
;
A
#
# COMPACT_ATOMS: atom_id res chain seq x y z
N MET A 1 23.83 15.57 6.82
CA MET A 1 22.77 14.70 6.30
C MET A 1 22.97 14.45 4.82
N ALA A 2 22.75 13.22 4.32
CA ALA A 2 22.81 12.96 2.88
C ALA A 2 21.70 13.75 2.17
N LYS A 3 21.99 14.26 0.98
CA LYS A 3 21.02 15.00 0.16
C LYS A 3 19.86 14.07 -0.22
N LEU A 4 18.63 14.50 0.04
CA LEU A 4 17.43 13.79 -0.38
C LEU A 4 17.18 14.00 -1.88
N THR A 5 16.61 12.99 -2.53
CA THR A 5 16.21 13.09 -3.94
C THR A 5 14.92 13.90 -4.02
N ALA A 6 14.98 15.01 -4.77
CA ALA A 6 13.85 15.90 -4.99
C ALA A 6 12.81 15.28 -5.93
N GLY A 7 11.58 15.80 -5.87
CA GLY A 7 10.48 15.41 -6.75
C GLY A 7 9.57 14.34 -6.17
N ARG A 8 8.48 14.10 -6.89
CA ARG A 8 7.45 13.09 -6.61
C ARG A 8 6.85 12.59 -7.91
N ALA A 9 6.13 11.45 -7.86
CA ALA A 9 5.42 10.94 -9.03
C ALA A 9 4.43 11.97 -9.59
N THR A 10 4.50 12.19 -10.90
CA THR A 10 3.62 13.12 -11.63
C THR A 10 2.86 12.42 -12.74
N ALA A 11 1.70 12.96 -13.12
CA ALA A 11 0.91 12.43 -14.23
C ALA A 11 1.70 12.43 -15.55
N GLU A 12 2.47 13.49 -15.79
CA GLU A 12 3.27 13.63 -17.02
C GLU A 12 4.42 12.62 -17.05
N ALA A 13 5.22 12.55 -15.98
CA ALA A 13 6.39 11.66 -15.94
C ALA A 13 5.98 10.18 -15.98
N THR A 14 4.93 9.80 -15.21
CA THR A 14 4.45 8.42 -15.25
C THR A 14 3.85 8.06 -16.61
N ARG A 15 3.24 9.00 -17.34
CA ARG A 15 2.81 8.76 -18.72
C ARG A 15 4.03 8.51 -19.64
N ARG A 16 5.11 9.31 -19.56
CA ARG A 16 6.35 9.04 -20.30
C ARG A 16 6.93 7.66 -19.97
N TYR A 17 6.88 7.26 -18.70
CA TYR A 17 7.30 5.92 -18.29
C TYR A 17 6.45 4.83 -18.98
N THR A 18 5.12 4.97 -19.02
CA THR A 18 4.26 3.96 -19.64
C THR A 18 4.53 3.80 -21.15
N GLU A 19 4.85 4.87 -21.86
CA GLU A 19 5.16 4.82 -23.31
C GLU A 19 6.35 3.91 -23.64
N ARG A 20 7.32 3.74 -22.71
CA ARG A 20 8.46 2.82 -22.90
C ARG A 20 8.04 1.35 -22.99
N PHE A 21 6.86 1.03 -22.50
CA PHE A 21 6.34 -0.33 -22.44
C PHE A 21 5.23 -0.60 -23.46
N LYS A 22 4.92 0.38 -24.28
CA LYS A 22 3.94 0.24 -25.37
C LYS A 22 4.31 -0.92 -26.30
N GLY A 23 3.34 -1.80 -26.58
CA GLY A 23 3.56 -3.03 -27.38
C GLY A 23 4.21 -4.19 -26.60
N ARG A 24 4.69 -3.96 -25.37
CA ARG A 24 5.17 -5.03 -24.47
C ARG A 24 4.20 -5.34 -23.36
N LEU A 25 3.56 -4.33 -22.80
CA LEU A 25 2.50 -4.45 -21.81
C LEU A 25 1.16 -4.14 -22.47
N ALA A 26 0.14 -4.86 -22.04
CA ALA A 26 -1.20 -4.71 -22.57
C ALA A 26 -1.87 -3.41 -22.11
N ASP A 27 -2.84 -2.96 -22.86
CA ASP A 27 -3.72 -1.86 -22.47
C ASP A 27 -4.40 -2.18 -21.12
N GLY A 28 -4.53 -1.14 -20.26
CA GLY A 28 -5.07 -1.29 -18.93
C GLY A 28 -4.08 -1.82 -17.90
N ASN A 29 -2.78 -1.99 -18.24
CA ASN A 29 -1.74 -2.31 -17.26
C ASN A 29 -1.33 -1.13 -16.37
N PHE A 30 -1.65 0.09 -16.75
CA PHE A 30 -1.47 1.29 -15.94
C PHE A 30 -2.82 1.97 -15.70
N ARG A 31 -3.02 2.47 -14.47
CA ARG A 31 -4.27 3.11 -14.05
C ARG A 31 -3.98 4.42 -13.33
N ALA A 32 -4.92 5.34 -13.39
CA ALA A 32 -4.82 6.58 -12.63
C ALA A 32 -4.85 6.31 -11.13
N LEU A 33 -3.93 6.94 -10.40
CA LEU A 33 -3.86 6.96 -8.95
C LEU A 33 -4.48 8.28 -8.48
N GLY A 34 -5.72 8.23 -8.04
CA GLY A 34 -6.46 9.43 -7.71
C GLY A 34 -6.52 10.42 -8.89
N ARG A 35 -6.25 11.68 -8.62
CA ARG A 35 -6.17 12.77 -9.62
C ARG A 35 -4.75 12.97 -10.19
N GLY A 36 -3.87 12.03 -10.00
CA GLY A 36 -2.43 12.23 -10.20
C GLY A 36 -1.76 11.24 -11.16
N PRO A 37 -0.66 10.62 -10.72
CA PRO A 37 0.18 9.79 -11.56
C PRO A 37 -0.51 8.49 -12.02
N LEU A 38 0.08 7.84 -13.01
CA LEU A 38 -0.29 6.49 -13.40
C LEU A 38 0.49 5.48 -12.56
N SER A 39 -0.21 4.47 -12.03
CA SER A 39 0.35 3.33 -11.32
C SER A 39 0.20 2.05 -12.13
N SER A 40 1.22 1.19 -12.11
CA SER A 40 1.13 -0.17 -12.65
C SER A 40 0.11 -1.00 -11.88
N THR A 41 -0.62 -1.87 -12.57
CA THR A 41 -1.62 -2.74 -11.92
C THR A 41 -1.01 -3.84 -11.06
N VAL A 42 0.30 -4.04 -11.13
CA VAL A 42 1.10 -4.84 -10.18
C VAL A 42 2.08 -3.90 -9.50
N GLY A 43 2.25 -4.04 -8.18
CA GLY A 43 3.21 -3.29 -7.38
C GLY A 43 4.08 -4.22 -6.54
N LEU A 44 5.31 -3.79 -6.26
CA LEU A 44 6.24 -4.55 -5.43
C LEU A 44 6.05 -4.20 -3.96
N GLY A 45 5.76 -5.22 -3.11
CA GLY A 45 5.70 -5.13 -1.65
C GLY A 45 6.97 -5.68 -1.00
N THR A 46 7.37 -5.11 0.16
CA THR A 46 8.65 -5.41 0.83
C THR A 46 8.51 -5.92 2.26
N TYR A 47 7.36 -6.51 2.60
CA TYR A 47 7.06 -6.93 3.97
C TYR A 47 7.89 -8.14 4.45
N LEU A 48 7.99 -9.19 3.63
CA LEU A 48 8.50 -10.50 4.03
C LEU A 48 10.03 -10.61 3.96
N GLY A 49 10.60 -11.42 4.83
CA GLY A 49 12.00 -11.82 4.82
C GLY A 49 12.74 -11.48 6.11
N PRO A 50 13.88 -12.12 6.38
CA PRO A 50 14.69 -11.84 7.56
C PRO A 50 15.33 -10.44 7.51
N GLU A 51 15.76 -9.97 8.67
CA GLU A 51 16.34 -8.64 8.89
C GLU A 51 17.86 -8.66 8.70
N ASP A 52 18.30 -9.11 7.53
CA ASP A 52 19.71 -9.27 7.18
C ASP A 52 20.12 -8.59 5.87
N GLY A 53 21.43 -8.47 5.67
CA GLY A 53 22.00 -7.82 4.48
C GLY A 53 21.74 -8.58 3.18
N ALA A 54 21.64 -9.91 3.22
CA ALA A 54 21.36 -10.71 2.03
C ALA A 54 19.94 -10.40 1.50
N THR A 55 18.96 -10.32 2.39
CA THR A 55 17.59 -9.93 2.05
C THR A 55 17.51 -8.47 1.58
N ASP A 56 18.33 -7.57 2.13
CA ASP A 56 18.39 -6.18 1.64
C ASP A 56 18.83 -6.15 0.18
N VAL A 57 19.91 -6.87 -0.20
CA VAL A 57 20.39 -6.97 -1.58
C VAL A 57 19.33 -7.58 -2.50
N MET A 58 18.65 -8.64 -2.06
CA MET A 58 17.56 -9.25 -2.83
C MET A 58 16.44 -8.25 -3.14
N TYR A 59 16.03 -7.41 -2.18
CA TYR A 59 15.02 -6.38 -2.43
C TYR A 59 15.53 -5.24 -3.30
N GLN A 60 16.81 -4.87 -3.21
CA GLN A 60 17.43 -3.88 -4.09
C GLN A 60 17.35 -4.34 -5.55
N ASP A 61 17.78 -5.58 -5.82
CA ASP A 61 17.76 -6.16 -7.15
C ASP A 61 16.32 -6.35 -7.66
N ALA A 62 15.41 -6.83 -6.80
CA ALA A 62 14.00 -6.99 -7.14
C ALA A 62 13.32 -5.67 -7.50
N ALA A 63 13.56 -4.60 -6.73
CA ALA A 63 12.96 -3.30 -7.00
C ALA A 63 13.52 -2.66 -8.28
N LEU A 64 14.84 -2.78 -8.51
CA LEU A 64 15.45 -2.33 -9.76
C LEU A 64 14.83 -3.09 -10.96
N ARG A 65 14.74 -4.42 -10.85
CA ARG A 65 14.16 -5.27 -11.90
C ARG A 65 12.69 -4.98 -12.14
N ALA A 66 11.92 -4.66 -11.10
CA ALA A 66 10.53 -4.24 -11.21
C ALA A 66 10.38 -2.98 -12.09
N LEU A 67 11.20 -1.96 -11.84
CA LEU A 67 11.21 -0.73 -12.64
C LEU A 67 11.61 -0.99 -14.10
N GLU A 68 12.55 -1.90 -14.37
CA GLU A 68 12.94 -2.30 -15.73
C GLU A 68 11.80 -2.99 -16.50
N LEU A 69 10.87 -3.63 -15.79
CA LEU A 69 9.77 -4.41 -16.36
C LEU A 69 8.41 -3.69 -16.37
N GLY A 70 8.37 -2.40 -16.01
CA GLY A 70 7.14 -1.61 -16.07
C GLY A 70 6.31 -1.66 -14.79
N VAL A 71 6.87 -2.11 -13.68
CA VAL A 71 6.25 -2.03 -12.35
C VAL A 71 6.78 -0.79 -11.66
N ASN A 72 5.99 0.28 -11.59
CA ASN A 72 6.41 1.57 -11.04
C ASN A 72 5.85 1.88 -9.65
N VAL A 73 5.19 0.92 -8.99
CA VAL A 73 4.70 1.05 -7.62
C VAL A 73 5.57 0.24 -6.68
N LEU A 74 6.20 0.92 -5.70
CA LEU A 74 7.01 0.31 -4.65
C LEU A 74 6.33 0.57 -3.31
N ASP A 75 5.87 -0.48 -2.65
CA ASP A 75 5.16 -0.43 -1.35
C ASP A 75 6.05 -0.95 -0.22
N THR A 76 6.21 -0.14 0.81
CA THR A 76 6.98 -0.45 2.00
C THR A 76 6.30 0.06 3.26
N ALA A 77 6.95 -0.02 4.42
CA ALA A 77 6.56 0.62 5.67
C ALA A 77 7.77 0.78 6.58
N VAL A 78 7.75 1.79 7.46
CA VAL A 78 8.85 2.06 8.38
C VAL A 78 9.12 0.89 9.32
N ASN A 79 8.10 0.12 9.71
CA ASN A 79 8.25 -1.05 10.57
C ASN A 79 8.66 -2.33 9.81
N TYR A 80 8.63 -2.35 8.46
CA TYR A 80 9.00 -3.54 7.71
C TYR A 80 10.49 -3.83 7.86
N ARG A 81 10.78 -5.03 8.38
CA ARG A 81 12.15 -5.48 8.64
C ARG A 81 12.95 -4.42 9.43
N HIS A 82 12.30 -3.76 10.39
CA HIS A 82 12.91 -2.71 11.22
C HIS A 82 13.62 -1.61 10.40
N GLN A 83 12.85 -0.95 9.51
CA GLN A 83 13.29 0.14 8.60
C GLN A 83 14.21 -0.31 7.44
N ARG A 84 14.66 -1.57 7.41
CA ARG A 84 15.57 -2.07 6.36
C ARG A 84 14.92 -2.08 4.98
N SER A 85 13.61 -2.36 4.92
CA SER A 85 12.86 -2.39 3.65
C SER A 85 12.86 -1.03 2.95
N GLU A 86 12.65 0.06 3.69
CA GLU A 86 12.75 1.41 3.12
C GLU A 86 14.17 1.72 2.63
N ARG A 87 15.20 1.33 3.39
CA ARG A 87 16.60 1.52 3.01
C ARG A 87 17.01 0.71 1.78
N ALA A 88 16.47 -0.50 1.62
CA ALA A 88 16.68 -1.29 0.40
C ALA A 88 16.05 -0.62 -0.82
N ILE A 89 14.82 -0.08 -0.69
CA ILE A 89 14.17 0.71 -1.76
C ILE A 89 14.98 1.96 -2.11
N ARG A 90 15.55 2.67 -1.13
CA ARG A 90 16.45 3.81 -1.40
C ARG A 90 17.59 3.43 -2.34
N THR A 91 18.29 2.34 -2.04
CA THR A 91 19.42 1.88 -2.85
C THR A 91 18.99 1.51 -4.27
N ALA A 92 17.85 0.81 -4.40
CA ALA A 92 17.27 0.48 -5.70
C ALA A 92 16.92 1.72 -6.53
N LEU A 93 16.25 2.70 -5.91
CA LEU A 93 15.89 3.97 -6.56
C LEU A 93 17.11 4.76 -7.01
N ALA A 94 18.12 4.91 -6.14
CA ALA A 94 19.35 5.59 -6.48
C ALA A 94 20.05 4.93 -7.68
N THR A 95 20.07 3.57 -7.70
CA THR A 95 20.63 2.80 -8.81
C THR A 95 19.81 2.98 -10.09
N ALA A 96 18.47 2.91 -10.01
CA ALA A 96 17.58 3.07 -11.15
C ALA A 96 17.72 4.46 -11.78
N ILE A 97 17.75 5.52 -10.95
CA ILE A 97 17.93 6.90 -11.41
C ILE A 97 19.31 7.06 -12.02
N GLY A 98 20.39 6.61 -11.35
CA GLY A 98 21.75 6.71 -11.84
C GLY A 98 22.02 5.96 -13.16
N ARG A 99 21.27 4.88 -13.43
CA ARG A 99 21.33 4.12 -14.68
C ARG A 99 20.32 4.57 -15.74
N GLY A 100 19.49 5.58 -15.46
CA GLY A 100 18.45 6.03 -16.39
C GLY A 100 17.32 5.00 -16.62
N VAL A 101 17.14 4.03 -15.73
CA VAL A 101 16.04 3.06 -15.78
C VAL A 101 14.72 3.75 -15.47
N ALA A 102 14.70 4.64 -14.49
CA ALA A 102 13.56 5.47 -14.16
C ALA A 102 14.01 6.82 -13.60
N ALA A 103 13.22 7.88 -13.83
CA ALA A 103 13.35 9.13 -13.11
C ALA A 103 12.53 9.05 -11.80
N ARG A 104 12.87 9.91 -10.81
CA ARG A 104 12.12 9.94 -9.54
C ARG A 104 10.63 10.16 -9.75
N GLU A 105 10.26 11.03 -10.66
CA GLU A 105 8.88 11.44 -10.97
C GLU A 105 8.06 10.37 -11.70
N GLU A 106 8.70 9.28 -12.09
CA GLU A 106 8.08 8.14 -12.76
C GLU A 106 7.67 7.02 -11.81
N VAL A 107 8.17 7.06 -10.55
CA VAL A 107 8.00 5.99 -9.57
C VAL A 107 7.08 6.44 -8.43
N VAL A 108 6.06 5.64 -8.14
CA VAL A 108 5.17 5.82 -6.99
C VAL A 108 5.73 5.04 -5.80
N VAL A 109 6.14 5.75 -4.76
CA VAL A 109 6.65 5.15 -3.52
C VAL A 109 5.62 5.34 -2.42
N ALA A 110 5.12 4.22 -1.88
CA ALA A 110 4.20 4.18 -0.77
C ALA A 110 4.89 3.66 0.49
N THR A 111 4.67 4.34 1.62
CA THR A 111 5.10 3.87 2.94
C THR A 111 4.04 4.12 4.00
N LYS A 112 4.28 3.66 5.22
CA LYS A 112 3.25 3.62 6.27
C LYS A 112 3.87 3.92 7.63
N GLY A 113 3.10 4.60 8.50
CA GLY A 113 3.41 4.78 9.92
C GLY A 113 2.21 4.47 10.80
N GLY A 114 2.49 4.06 12.02
CA GLY A 114 1.52 3.57 13.01
C GLY A 114 2.19 2.61 13.97
N PHE A 115 2.70 1.49 13.47
CA PHE A 115 3.51 0.58 14.30
C PHE A 115 4.88 1.17 14.62
N ILE A 116 5.28 1.03 15.88
CA ILE A 116 6.55 1.54 16.43
C ILE A 116 7.69 0.62 15.97
N PRO A 117 8.64 1.11 15.15
CA PRO A 117 9.73 0.29 14.64
C PRO A 117 10.93 0.29 15.58
N PHE A 118 11.72 -0.77 15.51
CA PHE A 118 13.13 -0.73 15.90
C PHE A 118 13.99 -0.21 14.74
N ASP A 119 15.30 -0.18 14.93
CA ASP A 119 16.25 0.28 13.91
C ASP A 119 17.20 -0.85 13.49
N GLY A 120 16.96 -1.41 12.32
CA GLY A 120 17.78 -2.43 11.67
C GLY A 120 17.61 -3.85 12.23
N ALA A 121 17.29 -4.01 13.52
CA ALA A 121 17.04 -5.28 14.19
C ALA A 121 16.36 -5.04 15.53
N VAL A 122 15.86 -6.11 16.16
CA VAL A 122 15.39 -6.06 17.55
C VAL A 122 16.59 -5.78 18.48
N PRO A 123 16.58 -4.70 19.28
CA PRO A 123 17.68 -4.37 20.17
C PRO A 123 17.76 -5.36 21.35
N ARG A 124 18.93 -5.44 22.01
CA ARG A 124 19.11 -6.29 23.22
C ARG A 124 18.19 -5.87 24.36
N ASP A 125 17.91 -4.58 24.48
CA ASP A 125 16.96 -4.02 25.43
C ASP A 125 15.85 -3.25 24.68
N PRO A 126 14.74 -3.93 24.27
CA PRO A 126 13.63 -3.30 23.59
C PRO A 126 12.94 -2.20 24.38
N ARG A 127 12.87 -2.35 25.71
CA ARG A 127 12.24 -1.35 26.59
C ARG A 127 13.10 -0.10 26.73
N GLY A 128 14.40 -0.26 26.95
CA GLY A 128 15.35 0.86 26.98
C GLY A 128 15.38 1.61 25.65
N TYR A 129 15.36 0.90 24.51
CA TYR A 129 15.25 1.52 23.19
C TYR A 129 13.97 2.35 23.05
N PHE A 130 12.83 1.78 23.44
CA PHE A 130 11.55 2.50 23.38
C PHE A 130 11.56 3.75 24.28
N SER A 131 12.06 3.61 25.51
CA SER A 131 12.17 4.74 26.45
C SER A 131 13.02 5.86 25.87
N SER A 132 14.26 5.57 25.51
CA SER A 132 15.23 6.57 25.03
C SER A 132 14.86 7.19 23.68
N THR A 133 14.25 6.39 22.79
CA THR A 133 13.92 6.86 21.44
C THR A 133 12.61 7.66 21.41
N TYR A 134 11.60 7.26 22.17
CA TYR A 134 10.25 7.80 22.03
C TYR A 134 9.70 8.50 23.25
N LEU A 135 9.92 7.97 24.47
CA LEU A 135 9.37 8.57 25.70
C LEU A 135 10.21 9.77 26.16
N GLU A 136 11.51 9.60 26.34
CA GLU A 136 12.42 10.66 26.82
C GLU A 136 12.52 11.82 25.85
N THR A 137 12.40 11.55 24.53
CA THR A 137 12.31 12.57 23.48
C THR A 137 10.94 13.24 23.42
N GLY A 138 9.96 12.67 24.12
CA GLY A 138 8.57 13.13 24.16
C GLY A 138 7.83 12.95 22.81
N ILE A 139 8.34 12.12 21.89
CA ILE A 139 7.66 11.76 20.62
C ILE A 139 6.37 11.00 20.93
N ILE A 140 6.40 10.11 21.94
CA ILE A 140 5.26 9.37 22.47
C ILE A 140 5.11 9.72 23.93
N LYS A 141 3.88 9.86 24.42
CA LYS A 141 3.55 10.01 25.85
C LYS A 141 2.95 8.71 26.39
N PRO A 142 3.01 8.47 27.70
CA PRO A 142 2.24 7.40 28.31
C PRO A 142 0.75 7.51 27.93
N GLY A 143 0.15 6.41 27.46
CA GLY A 143 -1.24 6.37 26.99
C GLY A 143 -1.46 6.63 25.49
N ASP A 144 -0.43 7.03 24.75
CA ASP A 144 -0.54 7.22 23.29
C ASP A 144 -0.48 5.87 22.51
N VAL A 145 0.05 4.82 23.15
CA VAL A 145 0.27 3.51 22.53
C VAL A 145 -0.94 2.63 22.69
N ALA A 146 -1.43 2.05 21.60
CA ALA A 146 -2.47 1.02 21.58
C ALA A 146 -1.88 -0.32 21.14
N GLY A 147 -2.45 -1.44 21.61
CA GLY A 147 -1.99 -2.78 21.28
C GLY A 147 -0.51 -3.02 21.58
N GLY A 148 0.07 -2.26 22.51
CA GLY A 148 1.47 -2.35 22.90
C GLY A 148 2.51 -1.89 21.88
N ALA A 149 2.12 -1.54 20.65
CA ALA A 149 3.07 -1.24 19.57
C ALA A 149 2.55 -0.26 18.52
N HIS A 150 1.39 0.36 18.72
CA HIS A 150 0.78 1.22 17.72
C HIS A 150 0.51 2.62 18.26
N CYS A 151 0.95 3.66 17.54
CA CYS A 151 0.71 5.06 17.87
C CYS A 151 0.37 5.84 16.59
N MET A 152 -0.62 6.74 16.65
CA MET A 152 -0.97 7.61 15.52
C MET A 152 -1.15 9.08 15.96
N THR A 153 -0.49 9.49 17.06
CA THR A 153 -0.49 10.89 17.47
C THR A 153 0.22 11.77 16.43
N PRO A 154 -0.16 13.04 16.30
CA PRO A 154 0.44 13.98 15.36
C PRO A 154 1.96 14.04 15.43
N ARG A 155 2.51 14.11 16.65
CA ARG A 155 3.96 14.18 16.87
C ARG A 155 4.68 12.91 16.43
N TYR A 156 4.10 11.76 16.74
CA TYR A 156 4.64 10.46 16.32
C TYR A 156 4.60 10.30 14.79
N LEU A 157 3.49 10.64 14.16
CA LEU A 157 3.36 10.55 12.69
C LEU A 157 4.37 11.46 12.00
N ARG A 158 4.61 12.67 12.53
CA ARG A 158 5.62 13.57 11.99
C ARG A 158 7.02 12.92 12.07
N ASP A 159 7.42 12.40 13.22
CA ASP A 159 8.70 11.69 13.39
C ASP A 159 8.82 10.52 12.40
N GLN A 160 7.74 9.74 12.20
CA GLN A 160 7.77 8.60 11.28
C GLN A 160 7.85 9.02 9.81
N ILE A 161 7.21 10.11 9.42
CA ILE A 161 7.36 10.69 8.07
C ILE A 161 8.81 11.10 7.83
N ASP A 162 9.44 11.80 8.77
CA ASP A 162 10.83 12.23 8.64
C ASP A 162 11.80 11.04 8.61
N ARG A 163 11.56 9.99 9.41
CA ARG A 163 12.33 8.73 9.35
C ARG A 163 12.19 8.06 8.00
N SER A 164 10.97 7.92 7.49
CA SER A 164 10.71 7.31 6.18
C SER A 164 11.37 8.11 5.05
N ARG A 165 11.30 9.44 5.08
CA ARG A 165 12.00 10.29 4.12
C ARG A 165 13.52 10.09 4.16
N ALA A 166 14.09 10.01 5.35
CA ALA A 166 15.52 9.76 5.53
C ALA A 166 15.91 8.34 5.06
N ASN A 167 15.15 7.32 5.42
CA ASN A 167 15.38 5.94 5.03
C ASN A 167 15.29 5.76 3.51
N LEU A 168 14.25 6.30 2.87
CA LEU A 168 14.02 6.22 1.43
C LEU A 168 14.89 7.20 0.63
N GLY A 169 15.48 8.19 1.28
CA GLY A 169 16.29 9.21 0.64
C GLY A 169 15.48 10.17 -0.26
N LEU A 170 14.20 10.42 0.07
CA LEU A 170 13.25 11.19 -0.72
C LEU A 170 12.82 12.46 0.00
N GLU A 171 12.70 13.57 -0.73
CA GLU A 171 12.11 14.81 -0.20
C GLU A 171 10.61 14.67 0.02
N THR A 172 9.91 14.03 -0.92
CA THR A 172 8.46 13.81 -0.87
C THR A 172 8.13 12.32 -1.02
N LEU A 173 7.30 11.78 -0.12
CA LEU A 173 6.71 10.45 -0.24
C LEU A 173 5.43 10.55 -1.09
N ASP A 174 5.23 9.66 -2.07
CA ASP A 174 4.05 9.77 -2.94
C ASP A 174 2.76 9.38 -2.25
N ILE A 175 2.81 8.36 -1.39
CA ILE A 175 1.68 7.91 -0.56
C ILE A 175 2.19 7.62 0.85
N TYR A 176 1.49 8.17 1.84
CA TYR A 176 1.72 7.84 3.24
C TYR A 176 0.45 7.27 3.87
N TYR A 177 0.51 6.06 4.42
CA TYR A 177 -0.66 5.44 5.06
C TYR A 177 -0.59 5.50 6.57
N LEU A 178 -1.73 5.74 7.23
CA LEU A 178 -1.95 5.25 8.58
C LEU A 178 -2.01 3.72 8.52
N HIS A 179 -1.09 3.07 9.21
CA HIS A 179 -0.92 1.61 9.18
C HIS A 179 -1.79 0.94 10.24
N ASN A 180 -2.83 0.23 9.82
CA ASN A 180 -3.81 -0.46 10.66
C ASN A 180 -4.39 0.42 11.78
N PRO A 181 -5.02 1.57 11.46
CA PRO A 181 -5.61 2.44 12.47
C PRO A 181 -6.67 1.73 13.33
N GLU A 182 -7.32 0.69 12.79
CA GLU A 182 -8.28 -0.14 13.53
C GLU A 182 -7.70 -0.77 14.79
N THR A 183 -6.38 -0.91 14.92
CA THR A 183 -5.71 -1.37 16.14
C THR A 183 -6.04 -0.50 17.36
N GLN A 184 -6.32 0.78 17.16
CA GLN A 184 -6.71 1.70 18.22
C GLN A 184 -8.05 1.30 18.88
N LEU A 185 -8.97 0.73 18.12
CA LEU A 185 -10.30 0.32 18.60
C LEU A 185 -10.28 -0.84 19.60
N GLY A 186 -9.15 -1.51 19.76
CA GLY A 186 -8.93 -2.45 20.87
C GLY A 186 -8.71 -1.79 22.23
N GLU A 187 -8.41 -0.49 22.28
CA GLU A 187 -8.04 0.23 23.50
C GLU A 187 -8.95 1.43 23.78
N VAL A 188 -9.64 1.96 22.77
CA VAL A 188 -10.45 3.17 22.90
C VAL A 188 -11.82 2.98 22.24
N ASP A 189 -12.80 3.76 22.69
CA ASP A 189 -14.11 3.78 22.08
C ASP A 189 -14.11 4.53 20.72
N ARG A 190 -15.24 4.50 20.02
CA ARG A 190 -15.41 5.13 18.70
C ARG A 190 -15.19 6.65 18.72
N VAL A 191 -15.67 7.32 19.75
CA VAL A 191 -15.57 8.78 19.87
C VAL A 191 -14.09 9.20 19.99
N GLU A 192 -13.35 8.53 20.85
CA GLU A 192 -11.91 8.78 21.00
C GLU A 192 -11.13 8.35 19.75
N PHE A 193 -11.51 7.23 19.10
CA PHE A 193 -10.91 6.82 17.84
C PHE A 193 -11.06 7.90 16.76
N GLU A 194 -12.26 8.44 16.54
CA GLU A 194 -12.52 9.49 15.56
C GLU A 194 -11.74 10.77 15.88
N ARG A 195 -11.64 11.13 17.16
CA ARG A 195 -10.81 12.24 17.62
C ARG A 195 -9.32 12.02 17.26
N ARG A 196 -8.82 10.80 17.46
CA ARG A 196 -7.43 10.42 17.10
C ARG A 196 -7.22 10.45 15.59
N VAL A 197 -8.16 9.94 14.80
CA VAL A 197 -8.11 10.00 13.33
C VAL A 197 -8.10 11.44 12.84
N ARG A 198 -8.95 12.30 13.40
CA ARG A 198 -8.98 13.73 13.07
C ARG A 198 -7.62 14.39 13.31
N ALA A 199 -7.07 14.23 14.49
CA ALA A 199 -5.75 14.79 14.83
C ALA A 199 -4.62 14.22 13.94
N ALA A 200 -4.69 12.93 13.57
CA ALA A 200 -3.77 12.34 12.61
C ALA A 200 -3.91 12.98 11.23
N PHE A 201 -5.12 13.20 10.74
CA PHE A 201 -5.36 13.79 9.43
C PHE A 201 -4.93 15.27 9.39
N GLU A 202 -5.11 16.04 10.46
CA GLU A 202 -4.56 17.40 10.58
C GLU A 202 -3.03 17.41 10.40
N ALA A 203 -2.33 16.44 11.02
CA ALA A 203 -0.89 16.30 10.85
C ALA A 203 -0.49 15.87 9.43
N LEU A 204 -1.28 15.01 8.79
CA LEU A 204 -1.01 14.54 7.43
C LEU A 204 -1.30 15.63 6.38
N GLU A 205 -2.37 16.40 6.52
CA GLU A 205 -2.63 17.57 5.67
C GLU A 205 -1.52 18.62 5.82
N ALA A 206 -1.04 18.88 7.04
CA ALA A 206 0.11 19.75 7.26
C ALA A 206 1.36 19.24 6.55
N ALA A 207 1.62 17.91 6.61
CA ALA A 207 2.75 17.29 5.91
C ALA A 207 2.61 17.37 4.38
N VAL A 208 1.40 17.35 3.83
CA VAL A 208 1.15 17.63 2.40
C VAL A 208 1.46 19.09 2.10
N GLY A 209 0.99 20.03 2.91
CA GLY A 209 1.25 21.47 2.74
C GLY A 209 2.74 21.81 2.78
N GLU A 210 3.53 21.07 3.55
CA GLU A 210 4.99 21.18 3.62
C GLU A 210 5.73 20.46 2.47
N GLY A 211 5.03 19.66 1.66
CA GLY A 211 5.63 18.87 0.59
C GLY A 211 6.35 17.60 1.05
N SER A 212 6.20 17.20 2.32
CA SER A 212 6.81 15.98 2.87
C SER A 212 6.15 14.71 2.34
N ILE A 213 4.84 14.76 2.09
CA ILE A 213 4.06 13.71 1.43
C ILE A 213 3.20 14.32 0.32
N ALA A 214 2.82 13.55 -0.68
CA ALA A 214 1.97 14.04 -1.77
C ALA A 214 0.48 13.77 -1.51
N ARG A 215 0.16 12.64 -0.88
CA ARG A 215 -1.18 12.21 -0.48
C ARG A 215 -1.10 11.22 0.66
N TYR A 216 -2.23 10.98 1.31
CA TYR A 216 -2.30 10.01 2.38
C TYR A 216 -3.53 9.11 2.28
N GLY A 217 -3.57 8.10 3.14
CA GLY A 217 -4.67 7.14 3.24
C GLY A 217 -4.60 6.27 4.47
N ALA A 218 -5.33 5.16 4.45
CA ALA A 218 -5.29 4.14 5.48
C ALA A 218 -4.97 2.77 4.87
N ALA A 219 -4.02 2.06 5.46
CA ALA A 219 -3.74 0.67 5.16
C ALA A 219 -4.29 -0.19 6.30
N THR A 220 -5.29 -1.01 6.03
CA THR A 220 -5.96 -1.84 7.05
C THR A 220 -5.71 -3.32 6.79
N TRP A 221 -5.81 -4.13 7.83
CA TRP A 221 -5.86 -5.57 7.68
C TRP A 221 -7.31 -6.07 7.66
N THR A 222 -8.11 -5.68 8.65
CA THR A 222 -9.51 -6.08 8.81
C THR A 222 -10.47 -4.92 8.59
N GLY A 223 -10.19 -3.75 9.07
CA GLY A 223 -11.10 -2.64 9.28
C GLY A 223 -12.14 -2.42 8.19
N PHE A 224 -11.74 -2.20 6.94
CA PHE A 224 -12.69 -1.97 5.85
C PHE A 224 -13.40 -3.22 5.32
N ARG A 225 -12.95 -4.43 5.70
CA ARG A 225 -13.53 -5.70 5.26
C ARG A 225 -14.37 -6.39 6.33
N ALA A 226 -14.26 -5.91 7.57
CA ALA A 226 -14.97 -6.49 8.73
C ALA A 226 -16.49 -6.36 8.60
N ASP A 227 -17.19 -7.13 9.40
CA ASP A 227 -18.62 -6.95 9.61
C ASP A 227 -18.88 -5.62 10.32
N PRO A 228 -19.95 -4.87 9.97
CA PRO A 228 -20.25 -3.59 10.62
C PRO A 228 -20.43 -3.67 12.15
N THR A 229 -20.71 -4.86 12.69
CA THR A 229 -20.84 -5.08 14.14
C THR A 229 -19.50 -5.41 14.83
N ALA A 230 -18.43 -5.63 14.06
CA ALA A 230 -17.11 -5.95 14.62
C ALA A 230 -16.48 -4.70 15.27
N THR A 231 -15.75 -4.92 16.36
CA THR A 231 -15.08 -3.83 17.10
C THR A 231 -14.11 -3.06 16.22
N ASP A 232 -13.36 -3.74 15.37
CA ASP A 232 -12.34 -3.19 14.47
C ASP A 232 -12.88 -2.72 13.11
N TYR A 233 -14.21 -2.74 12.90
CA TYR A 233 -14.81 -2.24 11.67
C TYR A 233 -14.54 -0.75 11.46
N LEU A 234 -14.22 -0.40 10.22
CA LEU A 234 -14.08 1.00 9.77
C LEU A 234 -15.07 1.30 8.65
N SER A 235 -15.81 2.40 8.81
CA SER A 235 -16.64 2.99 7.75
C SER A 235 -15.79 3.90 6.87
N LEU A 236 -15.67 3.57 5.58
CA LEU A 236 -14.94 4.44 4.65
C LEU A 236 -15.59 5.83 4.53
N ALA A 237 -16.93 5.88 4.55
CA ALA A 237 -17.64 7.16 4.45
C ALA A 237 -17.36 8.08 5.65
N GLU A 238 -17.29 7.53 6.87
CA GLU A 238 -16.91 8.31 8.08
C GLU A 238 -15.46 8.78 8.01
N ILE A 239 -14.53 7.93 7.59
CA ILE A 239 -13.12 8.31 7.41
C ILE A 239 -12.98 9.43 6.36
N VAL A 240 -13.68 9.35 5.22
CA VAL A 240 -13.69 10.41 4.19
C VAL A 240 -14.37 11.68 4.71
N ALA A 241 -15.41 11.56 5.52
CA ALA A 241 -16.06 12.72 6.14
C ALA A 241 -15.07 13.46 7.06
N ILE A 242 -14.33 12.75 7.92
CA ILE A 242 -13.28 13.35 8.77
C ILE A 242 -12.20 14.03 7.91
N ALA A 243 -11.77 13.39 6.82
CA ALA A 243 -10.79 13.99 5.90
C ALA A 243 -11.32 15.28 5.28
N SER A 244 -12.62 15.31 4.91
CA SER A 244 -13.28 16.48 4.34
C SER A 244 -13.46 17.62 5.37
N GLU A 245 -13.70 17.27 6.63
CA GLU A 245 -13.77 18.26 7.72
C GLU A 245 -12.42 18.92 7.99
N VAL A 246 -11.32 18.15 7.89
CA VAL A 246 -9.95 18.62 8.14
C VAL A 246 -9.36 19.36 6.94
N GLY A 247 -9.39 18.77 5.76
CA GLY A 247 -8.71 19.26 4.55
C GLY A 247 -9.65 19.96 3.57
N GLY A 248 -10.95 20.04 3.88
CA GLY A 248 -11.95 20.61 2.97
C GLY A 248 -12.26 19.71 1.79
N ARG A 249 -12.83 20.29 0.73
CA ARG A 249 -13.22 19.57 -0.48
C ARG A 249 -12.01 18.95 -1.23
N ASP A 250 -10.86 19.57 -1.11
CA ASP A 250 -9.63 19.18 -1.80
C ASP A 250 -8.66 18.43 -0.90
N HIS A 251 -9.17 17.78 0.18
CA HIS A 251 -8.36 16.94 1.06
C HIS A 251 -7.55 15.88 0.29
N HIS A 252 -6.44 15.42 0.88
CA HIS A 252 -5.50 14.52 0.25
C HIS A 252 -5.61 13.05 0.71
N PHE A 253 -6.71 12.70 1.37
CA PHE A 253 -7.07 11.29 1.62
C PHE A 253 -7.59 10.68 0.33
N GLU A 254 -6.71 10.05 -0.46
CA GLU A 254 -7.03 9.59 -1.82
C GLU A 254 -6.89 8.08 -2.00
N VAL A 255 -6.27 7.37 -1.05
CA VAL A 255 -5.89 5.97 -1.26
C VAL A 255 -6.15 5.14 -0.02
N VAL A 256 -6.67 3.94 -0.20
CA VAL A 256 -6.72 2.91 0.86
C VAL A 256 -5.99 1.66 0.41
N GLN A 257 -5.46 0.91 1.38
CA GLN A 257 -4.83 -0.38 1.14
C GLN A 257 -5.50 -1.42 2.03
N LEU A 258 -5.87 -2.57 1.46
CA LEU A 258 -6.51 -3.66 2.19
C LEU A 258 -6.18 -5.02 1.53
N PRO A 259 -6.23 -6.13 2.28
CA PRO A 259 -6.09 -7.47 1.70
C PRO A 259 -7.23 -7.77 0.73
N TYR A 260 -6.83 -8.23 -0.47
CA TYR A 260 -7.78 -8.73 -1.46
C TYR A 260 -7.10 -9.78 -2.35
N ASN A 261 -7.68 -10.98 -2.42
CA ASN A 261 -7.20 -12.09 -3.22
C ASN A 261 -8.29 -13.17 -3.38
N LEU A 262 -8.00 -14.27 -4.08
CA LEU A 262 -8.92 -15.39 -4.30
C LEU A 262 -9.49 -16.01 -3.00
N GLY A 263 -8.73 -15.99 -1.91
CA GLY A 263 -9.16 -16.50 -0.59
C GLY A 263 -9.76 -15.43 0.33
N MET A 264 -9.70 -14.15 -0.06
CA MET A 264 -10.18 -12.99 0.72
C MET A 264 -10.91 -12.00 -0.19
N PRO A 265 -12.07 -12.39 -0.76
CA PRO A 265 -12.78 -11.57 -1.76
C PRO A 265 -13.77 -10.55 -1.15
N GLU A 266 -13.84 -10.43 0.18
CA GLU A 266 -14.90 -9.71 0.90
C GLU A 266 -15.03 -8.25 0.47
N ALA A 267 -13.93 -7.58 0.15
CA ALA A 267 -13.97 -6.17 -0.29
C ALA A 267 -14.79 -5.98 -1.57
N PHE A 268 -14.93 -7.03 -2.40
CA PHE A 268 -15.75 -7.03 -3.60
C PHE A 268 -17.12 -7.66 -3.38
N THR A 269 -17.24 -8.68 -2.50
CA THR A 269 -18.44 -9.52 -2.40
C THR A 269 -19.35 -9.17 -1.21
N ARG A 270 -18.80 -8.60 -0.12
CA ARG A 270 -19.58 -8.29 1.09
C ARG A 270 -20.05 -6.84 1.08
N ALA A 271 -21.36 -6.64 1.12
CA ALA A 271 -21.96 -5.33 1.33
C ALA A 271 -21.84 -4.95 2.82
N ASN A 272 -20.80 -4.22 3.18
CA ASN A 272 -20.49 -3.81 4.55
C ASN A 272 -20.24 -2.30 4.71
N GLN A 273 -20.24 -1.52 3.63
CA GLN A 273 -19.98 -0.08 3.66
C GLN A 273 -21.25 0.70 3.34
N ARG A 274 -21.67 1.56 4.26
CA ARG A 274 -22.81 2.44 4.02
C ARG A 274 -22.35 3.71 3.29
N VAL A 275 -22.90 3.94 2.10
CA VAL A 275 -22.69 5.18 1.33
C VAL A 275 -24.06 5.75 0.97
N LYS A 276 -24.38 6.93 1.48
CA LYS A 276 -25.74 7.51 1.39
C LYS A 276 -26.78 6.55 1.98
N ASP A 277 -27.77 6.15 1.19
CA ASP A 277 -28.88 5.31 1.61
C ASP A 277 -28.66 3.81 1.31
N ARG A 278 -27.49 3.43 0.80
CA ARG A 278 -27.19 2.06 0.37
C ARG A 278 -26.01 1.47 1.12
N THR A 279 -26.11 0.19 1.44
CA THR A 279 -24.96 -0.61 1.87
C THR A 279 -24.41 -1.34 0.66
N VAL A 280 -23.11 -1.13 0.38
CA VAL A 280 -22.40 -1.62 -0.81
C VAL A 280 -21.09 -2.30 -0.40
N PRO A 281 -20.47 -3.10 -1.28
CA PRO A 281 -19.12 -3.60 -1.03
C PRO A 281 -18.09 -2.48 -0.96
N MET A 282 -16.97 -2.74 -0.27
CA MET A 282 -15.90 -1.77 -0.05
C MET A 282 -15.35 -1.16 -1.35
N LEU A 283 -15.15 -1.97 -2.40
CA LEU A 283 -14.62 -1.45 -3.68
C LEU A 283 -15.61 -0.50 -4.37
N GLU A 284 -16.90 -0.79 -4.26
CA GLU A 284 -17.95 0.10 -4.78
C GLU A 284 -18.05 1.40 -3.95
N ALA A 285 -17.95 1.29 -2.61
CA ALA A 285 -17.89 2.46 -1.73
C ALA A 285 -16.70 3.38 -2.08
N ALA A 286 -15.52 2.80 -2.24
CA ALA A 286 -14.33 3.54 -2.62
C ALA A 286 -14.49 4.27 -3.96
N ARG A 287 -15.06 3.59 -4.97
CA ARG A 287 -15.38 4.21 -6.26
C ARG A 287 -16.33 5.39 -6.13
N GLN A 288 -17.41 5.25 -5.34
CA GLN A 288 -18.39 6.32 -5.13
C GLN A 288 -17.82 7.52 -4.36
N LEU A 289 -16.86 7.28 -3.47
CA LEU A 289 -16.19 8.30 -2.66
C LEU A 289 -14.91 8.85 -3.30
N GLY A 290 -14.54 8.39 -4.49
CA GLY A 290 -13.36 8.87 -5.22
C GLY A 290 -12.02 8.41 -4.63
N VAL A 291 -12.02 7.30 -3.88
CA VAL A 291 -10.82 6.73 -3.23
C VAL A 291 -10.27 5.57 -4.04
N THR A 292 -8.98 5.58 -4.31
CA THR A 292 -8.26 4.48 -4.99
C THR A 292 -7.98 3.35 -4.01
N VAL A 293 -8.16 2.10 -4.43
CA VAL A 293 -7.87 0.92 -3.61
C VAL A 293 -6.63 0.20 -4.13
N MET A 294 -5.65 -0.02 -3.25
CA MET A 294 -4.53 -0.92 -3.48
C MET A 294 -4.76 -2.24 -2.73
N ALA A 295 -4.69 -3.34 -3.45
CA ALA A 295 -4.85 -4.67 -2.86
C ALA A 295 -3.54 -5.16 -2.28
N SER A 296 -3.46 -5.34 -0.96
CA SER A 296 -2.36 -6.06 -0.30
C SER A 296 -2.64 -7.57 -0.26
N ALA A 297 -1.63 -8.35 0.10
CA ALA A 297 -1.71 -9.81 0.21
C ALA A 297 -2.23 -10.52 -1.06
N SER A 298 -1.99 -9.96 -2.24
CA SER A 298 -2.58 -10.40 -3.52
C SER A 298 -2.34 -11.90 -3.84
N VAL A 299 -1.29 -12.50 -3.29
CA VAL A 299 -1.00 -13.94 -3.40
C VAL A 299 -1.05 -14.65 -2.03
N HIS A 300 -1.71 -14.04 -1.02
CA HIS A 300 -1.89 -14.57 0.33
C HIS A 300 -0.58 -15.09 0.93
N GLN A 301 0.45 -14.22 0.97
CA GLN A 301 1.80 -14.57 1.46
C GLN A 301 2.42 -15.82 0.78
N GLY A 302 2.10 -16.04 -0.49
CA GLY A 302 2.58 -17.17 -1.28
C GLY A 302 1.70 -18.41 -1.27
N GLN A 303 0.64 -18.46 -0.47
CA GLN A 303 -0.27 -19.62 -0.44
C GLN A 303 -1.03 -19.82 -1.77
N LEU A 304 -1.28 -18.75 -2.52
CA LEU A 304 -1.98 -18.78 -3.81
C LEU A 304 -1.03 -18.85 -5.01
N THR A 305 0.26 -19.17 -4.79
CA THR A 305 1.24 -19.26 -5.89
C THR A 305 1.36 -20.66 -6.48
N ARG A 306 0.65 -21.64 -5.93
CA ARG A 306 0.66 -23.04 -6.34
C ARG A 306 -0.60 -23.77 -5.86
N ASN A 307 -0.94 -24.83 -6.56
CA ASN A 307 -2.08 -25.71 -6.23
C ASN A 307 -3.44 -24.97 -6.21
N LEU A 308 -3.61 -23.98 -7.08
CA LEU A 308 -4.94 -23.42 -7.30
C LEU A 308 -5.89 -24.49 -7.88
N PRO A 309 -7.18 -24.46 -7.56
CA PRO A 309 -8.14 -25.37 -8.17
C PRO A 309 -8.07 -25.35 -9.70
N PRO A 310 -8.20 -26.51 -10.39
CA PRO A 310 -8.16 -26.57 -11.87
C PRO A 310 -9.10 -25.58 -12.56
N LEU A 311 -10.27 -25.36 -11.98
CA LEU A 311 -11.26 -24.38 -12.43
C LEU A 311 -10.65 -22.96 -12.61
N ILE A 312 -9.73 -22.55 -11.73
CA ILE A 312 -9.08 -21.23 -11.88
C ILE A 312 -8.19 -21.18 -13.14
N THR A 313 -7.55 -22.31 -13.48
CA THR A 313 -6.78 -22.39 -14.72
C THR A 313 -7.67 -22.31 -15.97
N GLU A 314 -8.86 -22.91 -15.92
CA GLU A 314 -9.85 -22.85 -16.99
C GLU A 314 -10.45 -21.45 -17.15
N LEU A 315 -10.78 -20.80 -16.04
CA LEU A 315 -11.39 -19.47 -16.02
C LEU A 315 -10.39 -18.32 -16.28
N ILE A 316 -9.10 -18.55 -15.98
CA ILE A 316 -8.00 -17.58 -16.22
C ILE A 316 -6.94 -18.23 -17.12
N PRO A 317 -7.25 -18.45 -18.40
CA PRO A 317 -6.33 -19.09 -19.35
C PRO A 317 -5.17 -18.17 -19.78
N GLY A 318 -4.20 -18.73 -20.49
CA GLY A 318 -3.13 -17.98 -21.16
C GLY A 318 -1.99 -17.53 -20.25
N LEU A 319 -2.00 -17.90 -18.95
CA LEU A 319 -0.96 -17.63 -17.98
C LEU A 319 -0.23 -18.90 -17.59
N THR A 320 1.05 -18.79 -17.23
CA THR A 320 1.96 -19.92 -17.07
C THR A 320 2.06 -20.43 -15.64
N SER A 321 1.64 -19.62 -14.63
CA SER A 321 1.71 -20.03 -13.23
C SER A 321 0.47 -19.60 -12.42
N ASP A 322 0.26 -20.24 -11.28
CA ASP A 322 -0.80 -19.90 -10.34
C ASP A 322 -0.60 -18.51 -9.73
N ALA A 323 0.65 -18.11 -9.49
CA ALA A 323 0.95 -16.76 -9.03
C ALA A 323 0.43 -15.70 -10.02
N GLN A 324 0.65 -15.91 -11.32
CA GLN A 324 0.13 -15.02 -12.36
C GLN A 324 -1.40 -15.03 -12.40
N ARG A 325 -2.06 -16.18 -12.23
CA ARG A 325 -3.53 -16.27 -12.18
C ARG A 325 -4.10 -15.54 -10.98
N ALA A 326 -3.50 -15.72 -9.80
CA ALA A 326 -3.91 -15.00 -8.60
C ALA A 326 -3.76 -13.48 -8.78
N LEU A 327 -2.66 -13.00 -9.36
CA LEU A 327 -2.47 -11.59 -9.68
C LEU A 327 -3.44 -11.09 -10.75
N GLN A 328 -3.72 -11.88 -11.78
CA GLN A 328 -4.69 -11.55 -12.82
C GLN A 328 -6.10 -11.39 -12.26
N PHE A 329 -6.50 -12.26 -11.32
CA PHE A 329 -7.76 -12.09 -10.58
C PHE A 329 -7.80 -10.72 -9.90
N VAL A 330 -6.80 -10.40 -9.06
CA VAL A 330 -6.78 -9.16 -8.29
C VAL A 330 -6.77 -7.93 -9.21
N ARG A 331 -5.88 -7.88 -10.21
CA ARG A 331 -5.75 -6.73 -11.10
C ARG A 331 -6.92 -6.56 -12.07
N SER A 332 -7.72 -7.62 -12.28
CA SER A 332 -8.94 -7.56 -13.11
C SER A 332 -10.17 -7.15 -12.33
N THR A 333 -10.11 -7.15 -11.00
CA THR A 333 -11.24 -6.76 -10.15
C THR A 333 -11.57 -5.28 -10.32
N PRO A 334 -12.84 -4.94 -10.68
CA PRO A 334 -13.27 -3.56 -10.75
C PRO A 334 -13.06 -2.82 -9.43
N GLY A 335 -12.45 -1.63 -9.47
CA GLY A 335 -12.16 -0.82 -8.29
C GLY A 335 -10.76 -1.01 -7.71
N ILE A 336 -10.01 -2.05 -8.09
CA ILE A 336 -8.61 -2.21 -7.69
C ILE A 336 -7.70 -1.41 -8.62
N GLY A 337 -6.87 -0.52 -8.07
CA GLY A 337 -5.85 0.21 -8.79
C GLY A 337 -4.59 -0.63 -9.03
N THR A 338 -4.01 -1.19 -7.96
CA THR A 338 -2.77 -1.96 -7.98
C THR A 338 -2.88 -3.21 -7.11
N ALA A 339 -2.43 -4.35 -7.61
CA ALA A 339 -2.21 -5.59 -6.87
C ALA A 339 -0.78 -5.60 -6.30
N LEU A 340 -0.64 -5.39 -5.00
CA LEU A 340 0.66 -5.41 -4.32
C LEU A 340 1.06 -6.85 -4.00
N VAL A 341 2.26 -7.23 -4.39
CA VAL A 341 2.78 -8.58 -4.17
C VAL A 341 4.21 -8.53 -3.65
N GLY A 342 4.48 -9.34 -2.63
CA GLY A 342 5.82 -9.50 -2.07
C GLY A 342 6.73 -10.24 -3.05
N MET A 343 7.73 -9.55 -3.58
CA MET A 343 8.69 -10.09 -4.56
C MET A 343 10.10 -9.76 -4.11
N LYS A 344 10.67 -10.60 -3.24
CA LYS A 344 12.03 -10.36 -2.73
C LYS A 344 13.15 -10.83 -3.64
N SER A 345 12.85 -11.43 -4.81
CA SER A 345 13.87 -11.85 -5.79
C SER A 345 13.52 -11.38 -7.19
N ALA A 346 14.55 -11.09 -8.00
CA ALA A 346 14.37 -10.72 -9.40
C ALA A 346 13.59 -11.78 -10.20
N ALA A 347 13.79 -13.07 -9.90
CA ALA A 347 13.06 -14.16 -10.54
C ALA A 347 11.54 -14.09 -10.28
N HIS A 348 11.11 -13.78 -9.05
CA HIS A 348 9.70 -13.58 -8.74
C HIS A 348 9.14 -12.34 -9.43
N VAL A 349 9.94 -11.27 -9.56
CA VAL A 349 9.55 -10.08 -10.31
C VAL A 349 9.35 -10.41 -11.78
N GLU A 350 10.29 -11.13 -12.40
CA GLU A 350 10.21 -11.54 -13.81
C GLU A 350 9.01 -12.45 -14.09
N GLU A 351 8.71 -13.38 -13.19
CA GLU A 351 7.53 -14.21 -13.29
C GLU A 351 6.23 -13.41 -13.22
N ASN A 352 6.10 -12.60 -12.17
CA ASN A 352 4.86 -11.88 -11.88
C ASN A 352 4.61 -10.70 -12.83
N ALA A 353 5.66 -10.00 -13.28
CA ALA A 353 5.52 -8.90 -14.22
C ALA A 353 5.00 -9.35 -15.59
N LYS A 354 5.17 -10.62 -15.97
CA LYS A 354 4.61 -11.16 -17.23
C LYS A 354 3.09 -11.05 -17.30
N VAL A 355 2.39 -10.99 -16.16
CA VAL A 355 0.94 -10.79 -16.16
C VAL A 355 0.54 -9.47 -16.82
N GLY A 356 1.44 -8.49 -16.84
CA GLY A 356 1.22 -7.20 -17.51
C GLY A 356 1.12 -7.30 -19.04
N ALA A 357 1.61 -8.38 -19.66
CA ALA A 357 1.45 -8.61 -21.11
C ALA A 357 0.03 -9.05 -21.47
N ALA A 358 -0.74 -9.58 -20.54
CA ALA A 358 -2.15 -9.89 -20.73
C ALA A 358 -3.02 -8.68 -20.31
N PRO A 359 -4.09 -8.35 -21.04
CA PRO A 359 -5.04 -7.32 -20.57
C PRO A 359 -5.75 -7.80 -19.30
N PRO A 360 -6.25 -6.90 -18.45
CA PRO A 360 -7.20 -7.26 -17.42
C PRO A 360 -8.38 -8.04 -18.02
N MET A 361 -8.91 -9.02 -17.28
CA MET A 361 -10.02 -9.83 -17.80
C MET A 361 -11.24 -8.97 -18.13
N PRO A 362 -11.93 -9.23 -19.24
CA PRO A 362 -13.24 -8.64 -19.51
C PRO A 362 -14.23 -8.98 -18.38
N TRP A 363 -15.17 -8.06 -18.13
CA TRP A 363 -16.14 -8.19 -17.04
C TRP A 363 -16.92 -9.52 -17.07
N GLU A 364 -17.40 -9.93 -18.23
CA GLU A 364 -18.13 -11.19 -18.38
C GLU A 364 -17.30 -12.42 -18.00
N GLN A 365 -16.02 -12.43 -18.32
CA GLN A 365 -15.11 -13.50 -17.92
C GLN A 365 -14.85 -13.45 -16.39
N PHE A 366 -14.63 -12.26 -15.86
CA PHE A 366 -14.40 -12.07 -14.42
C PHE A 366 -15.60 -12.54 -13.56
N GLN A 367 -16.83 -12.25 -14.00
CA GLN A 367 -18.05 -12.67 -13.29
C GLN A 367 -18.17 -14.20 -13.15
N ARG A 368 -17.66 -14.98 -14.13
CA ARG A 368 -17.72 -16.46 -14.07
C ARG A 368 -16.97 -17.03 -12.87
N LEU A 369 -15.96 -16.33 -12.35
CA LEU A 369 -15.24 -16.76 -11.15
C LEU A 369 -16.14 -16.83 -9.90
N PHE A 370 -17.19 -16.02 -9.84
CA PHE A 370 -18.12 -15.99 -8.71
C PHE A 370 -19.35 -16.86 -8.93
N SER A 371 -19.81 -17.02 -10.16
CA SER A 371 -20.94 -17.90 -10.48
C SER A 371 -20.56 -19.38 -10.39
N ALA A 372 -19.31 -19.75 -10.71
CA ALA A 372 -18.82 -21.11 -10.62
C ALA A 372 -18.47 -21.57 -9.18
N ALA A 373 -18.30 -20.64 -8.24
CA ALA A 373 -18.00 -20.93 -6.82
C ALA A 373 -19.27 -21.14 -5.98
N GLY A 374 -20.46 -20.92 -6.53
CA GLY A 374 -21.76 -21.02 -5.84
C GLY A 374 -22.57 -22.29 -6.18
N GLY A 375 -21.97 -23.25 -6.91
CA GLY A 375 -22.58 -24.52 -7.30
C GLY A 375 -22.11 -25.70 -6.43
#